data_7d769875dca7bb3582e5db0e32c2eb88
#
_entry.id   7d769875dca7bb3582e5db0e32c2eb88
#
_cell.length_a   1.000
_cell.length_b   1.000
_cell.length_c   1.000
_cell.angle_alpha   90.00
_cell.angle_beta   90.00
_cell.angle_gamma   90.00
#
_symmetry.space_group_name_H-M   'P 1'
#
loop_
_entity.id
_entity.type
_entity.pdbx_description
1 polymer ?
#
loop_
_entity_poly.entity_id
_entity_poly.type
_entity_poly.pdbx_seq_one_letter_code
_entity_poly.pdbx_strand_id
1 'polypeptide(L)'
;LRDLHVGVIFLLLFCVTNFGYSQNLVVNPSFENFINCPVKLGNLELDVEDWSMPTLGSTDYFNGCSEAMGTPKNFNGQQPADFGVGYVGLYMFAPNDYREYIEASLHSTLEKGERYTISFYVSLAERSDFAVKEFGIRFSEFPVQIETSKVLSSMHFSKLKGDTSNELEIKYSKFYSDEIEWIKLTQEFVANGTENYLIIGNFKNNKRTQKFQTKRKITKGSYY
;
A
#
# COMPACT_ATOMS: atom_id res chain seq x y z
N LEU A 1 -77.99 12.74 8.71
CA LEU A 1 -76.63 13.31 8.89
C LEU A 1 -75.67 12.19 9.29
N ARG A 2 -74.84 11.76 8.40
CA ARG A 2 -73.81 10.74 8.61
C ARG A 2 -72.44 11.41 8.49
N ASP A 3 -71.74 11.48 9.60
CA ASP A 3 -70.38 12.00 9.63
C ASP A 3 -69.40 11.01 9.02
N LEU A 4 -68.72 11.45 7.99
CA LEU A 4 -67.69 10.70 7.27
C LEU A 4 -66.35 11.09 7.93
N HIS A 5 -65.81 10.17 8.77
CA HIS A 5 -64.45 10.33 9.28
C HIS A 5 -63.43 9.92 8.21
N VAL A 6 -62.75 10.91 7.66
CA VAL A 6 -61.62 10.68 6.79
C VAL A 6 -60.38 10.44 7.64
N GLY A 7 -59.98 9.18 7.77
CA GLY A 7 -58.73 8.80 8.41
C GLY A 7 -57.55 9.11 7.50
N VAL A 8 -56.74 10.11 7.91
CA VAL A 8 -55.46 10.41 7.26
C VAL A 8 -54.41 9.39 7.75
N ILE A 9 -54.09 8.43 6.90
CA ILE A 9 -52.99 7.51 7.18
C ILE A 9 -51.67 8.25 6.85
N PHE A 10 -50.95 8.68 7.90
CA PHE A 10 -49.58 9.17 7.78
C PHE A 10 -48.67 7.96 7.50
N LEU A 11 -48.28 7.78 6.24
CA LEU A 11 -47.25 6.83 5.86
C LEU A 11 -45.89 7.48 6.21
N LEU A 12 -45.34 7.17 7.38
CA LEU A 12 -43.98 7.51 7.77
C LEU A 12 -43.04 6.67 6.91
N LEU A 13 -42.57 7.23 5.79
CA LEU A 13 -41.44 6.69 5.03
C LEU A 13 -40.19 6.83 5.91
N PHE A 14 -39.82 5.77 6.61
CA PHE A 14 -38.52 5.65 7.25
C PHE A 14 -37.48 5.55 6.14
N CYS A 15 -36.92 6.70 5.74
CA CYS A 15 -35.72 6.76 4.93
C CYS A 15 -34.56 6.26 5.82
N VAL A 16 -34.28 4.96 5.79
CA VAL A 16 -33.10 4.40 6.42
C VAL A 16 -31.92 4.86 5.57
N THR A 17 -31.34 6.00 5.93
CA THR A 17 -30.05 6.39 5.40
C THR A 17 -29.02 5.40 5.94
N ASN A 18 -28.65 4.43 5.12
CA ASN A 18 -27.48 3.62 5.38
C ASN A 18 -26.28 4.57 5.35
N PHE A 19 -25.85 5.05 6.51
CA PHE A 19 -24.53 5.63 6.67
C PHE A 19 -23.55 4.47 6.48
N GLY A 20 -23.09 4.28 5.25
CA GLY A 20 -22.01 3.36 4.98
C GLY A 20 -20.75 3.89 5.67
N TYR A 21 -20.43 3.34 6.83
CA TYR A 21 -19.12 3.54 7.41
C TYR A 21 -18.12 2.79 6.49
N SER A 22 -17.25 3.54 5.83
CA SER A 22 -16.12 2.96 5.11
C SER A 22 -15.18 2.35 6.15
N GLN A 23 -15.20 1.03 6.26
CA GLN A 23 -14.27 0.29 7.09
C GLN A 23 -12.97 0.09 6.33
N ASN A 24 -11.83 0.36 6.97
CA ASN A 24 -10.55 -0.02 6.40
C ASN A 24 -10.38 -1.55 6.52
N LEU A 25 -10.21 -2.21 5.39
CA LEU A 25 -10.07 -3.66 5.34
C LEU A 25 -8.62 -4.14 5.47
N VAL A 26 -7.63 -3.26 5.33
CA VAL A 26 -6.22 -3.59 5.55
C VAL A 26 -5.97 -3.72 7.05
N VAL A 27 -5.37 -4.83 7.46
CA VAL A 27 -4.96 -5.04 8.85
C VAL A 27 -3.73 -4.16 9.14
N ASN A 28 -3.71 -3.50 10.31
CA ASN A 28 -2.62 -2.61 10.73
C ASN A 28 -2.22 -1.56 9.66
N PRO A 29 -3.16 -0.74 9.15
CA PRO A 29 -2.97 0.07 7.94
C PRO A 29 -2.00 1.24 8.10
N SER A 30 -1.64 1.59 9.32
CA SER A 30 -0.71 2.68 9.66
C SER A 30 0.61 2.20 10.28
N PHE A 31 0.85 0.89 10.34
CA PHE A 31 2.07 0.28 10.88
C PHE A 31 2.32 0.58 12.37
N GLU A 32 1.28 0.95 13.11
CA GLU A 32 1.40 1.32 14.53
C GLU A 32 1.46 0.10 15.46
N ASN A 33 0.90 -1.05 15.04
CA ASN A 33 1.05 -2.30 15.74
C ASN A 33 2.37 -2.95 15.32
N PHE A 34 3.32 -3.02 16.24
CA PHE A 34 4.65 -3.56 15.97
C PHE A 34 5.08 -4.57 17.02
N ILE A 35 5.89 -5.54 16.60
CA ILE A 35 6.43 -6.61 17.43
C ILE A 35 7.68 -6.13 18.15
N ASN A 36 8.59 -5.48 17.41
CA ASN A 36 9.84 -4.96 17.93
C ASN A 36 10.07 -3.53 17.47
N CYS A 37 10.68 -2.72 18.34
CA CYS A 37 11.22 -1.43 17.91
C CYS A 37 12.37 -1.70 16.91
N PRO A 38 12.32 -1.13 15.69
CA PRO A 38 13.27 -1.47 14.64
C PRO A 38 14.67 -0.99 14.98
N VAL A 39 15.68 -1.83 14.77
CA VAL A 39 17.10 -1.51 15.06
C VAL A 39 18.01 -1.66 13.85
N LYS A 40 17.52 -2.24 12.74
CA LYS A 40 18.30 -2.50 11.53
C LYS A 40 17.45 -2.47 10.27
N LEU A 41 18.10 -2.32 9.13
CA LEU A 41 17.51 -2.39 7.81
C LEU A 41 16.97 -3.80 7.47
N GLY A 42 15.96 -3.86 6.59
CA GLY A 42 15.47 -5.10 6.00
C GLY A 42 14.77 -6.04 6.98
N ASN A 43 14.15 -5.51 8.00
CA ASN A 43 13.60 -6.33 9.09
C ASN A 43 12.07 -6.18 9.28
N LEU A 44 11.37 -5.64 8.28
CA LEU A 44 9.94 -5.36 8.35
C LEU A 44 9.12 -6.49 8.98
N GLU A 45 9.27 -7.69 8.47
CA GLU A 45 8.45 -8.87 8.86
C GLU A 45 8.64 -9.30 10.31
N LEU A 46 9.80 -8.98 10.91
CA LEU A 46 10.10 -9.27 12.32
C LEU A 46 9.73 -8.12 13.26
N ASP A 47 9.53 -6.93 12.70
CA ASP A 47 9.31 -5.73 13.50
C ASP A 47 7.84 -5.26 13.47
N VAL A 48 7.07 -5.53 12.42
CA VAL A 48 5.70 -5.04 12.23
C VAL A 48 4.68 -6.19 12.24
N GLU A 49 3.57 -6.01 12.95
CA GLU A 49 2.46 -6.97 12.91
C GLU A 49 1.68 -6.87 11.59
N ASP A 50 1.22 -8.03 11.09
CA ASP A 50 0.31 -8.17 9.94
C ASP A 50 0.85 -7.70 8.58
N TRP A 51 2.15 -7.38 8.51
CA TRP A 51 2.84 -7.07 7.25
C TRP A 51 4.00 -8.02 7.01
N SER A 52 4.17 -8.44 5.77
CA SER A 52 5.23 -9.34 5.34
C SER A 52 5.97 -8.83 4.09
N MET A 53 7.05 -9.50 3.76
CA MET A 53 7.82 -9.28 2.53
C MET A 53 7.59 -10.47 1.59
N PRO A 54 6.84 -10.33 0.48
CA PRO A 54 6.56 -11.44 -0.44
C PRO A 54 7.77 -11.89 -1.25
N THR A 55 8.94 -11.26 -1.03
CA THR A 55 10.19 -11.53 -1.73
C THR A 55 11.39 -11.46 -0.79
N LEU A 56 12.60 -11.75 -1.32
CA LEU A 56 13.87 -11.56 -0.63
C LEU A 56 14.37 -10.10 -0.67
N GLY A 57 13.49 -9.14 -0.91
CA GLY A 57 13.79 -7.71 -0.75
C GLY A 57 14.00 -7.36 0.73
N SER A 58 14.60 -6.21 0.98
CA SER A 58 14.93 -5.77 2.35
C SER A 58 14.15 -4.53 2.74
N THR A 59 12.82 -4.63 2.71
CA THR A 59 11.93 -3.53 3.11
C THR A 59 12.15 -3.12 4.56
N ASP A 60 12.17 -1.83 4.81
CA ASP A 60 12.52 -1.23 6.08
C ASP A 60 11.28 -0.79 6.86
N TYR A 61 11.35 -0.87 8.18
CA TYR A 61 10.39 -0.25 9.09
C TYR A 61 11.06 0.90 9.85
N PHE A 62 10.36 2.01 9.99
CA PHE A 62 10.78 3.17 10.76
C PHE A 62 9.73 3.49 11.82
N ASN A 63 10.17 3.73 13.05
CA ASN A 63 9.28 4.06 14.15
C ASN A 63 9.95 5.01 15.14
N GLY A 64 9.18 5.94 15.69
CA GLY A 64 9.65 6.93 16.66
C GLY A 64 10.26 6.37 17.95
N CYS A 65 10.10 5.07 18.21
CA CYS A 65 10.77 4.38 19.32
C CYS A 65 12.26 4.15 19.08
N SER A 66 12.75 4.25 17.82
CA SER A 66 14.12 3.91 17.44
C SER A 66 14.99 5.14 17.22
N GLU A 67 16.27 5.05 17.59
CA GLU A 67 17.28 6.04 17.21
C GLU A 67 17.83 5.77 15.81
N ALA A 68 18.05 4.51 15.44
CA ALA A 68 18.67 4.12 14.18
C ALA A 68 17.69 4.12 13.02
N MET A 69 16.49 3.58 13.27
CA MET A 69 15.39 3.44 12.31
C MET A 69 14.22 4.35 12.70
N GLY A 70 14.54 5.60 13.07
CA GLY A 70 13.61 6.52 13.68
C GLY A 70 12.77 7.33 12.71
N THR A 71 11.76 7.99 13.28
CA THR A 71 11.03 9.08 12.69
C THR A 71 11.16 10.32 13.57
N PRO A 72 11.34 11.53 13.05
CA PRO A 72 11.43 11.89 11.63
C PRO A 72 12.79 11.64 10.98
N LYS A 73 13.84 11.32 11.74
CA LYS A 73 15.21 11.17 11.20
C LYS A 73 15.62 9.72 11.10
N ASN A 74 16.16 9.36 9.94
CA ASN A 74 16.74 8.05 9.66
C ASN A 74 17.85 8.14 8.61
N PHE A 75 18.38 6.99 8.17
CA PHE A 75 19.50 6.96 7.20
C PHE A 75 19.13 7.48 5.81
N ASN A 76 17.83 7.54 5.43
CA ASN A 76 17.38 8.02 4.12
C ASN A 76 16.96 9.49 4.09
N GLY A 77 16.95 10.16 5.24
CA GLY A 77 16.60 11.57 5.31
C GLY A 77 15.81 11.94 6.55
N GLN A 78 14.93 12.91 6.41
CA GLN A 78 14.08 13.39 7.47
C GLN A 78 12.63 13.42 6.99
N GLN A 79 11.82 12.46 7.46
CA GLN A 79 10.39 12.36 7.13
C GLN A 79 9.59 12.10 8.41
N PRO A 80 8.72 13.02 8.85
CA PRO A 80 7.73 12.73 9.88
C PRO A 80 6.73 11.68 9.37
N ALA A 81 6.22 10.82 10.25
CA ALA A 81 5.10 9.97 9.90
C ALA A 81 3.86 10.83 9.61
N ASP A 82 3.05 10.44 8.61
CA ASP A 82 1.79 11.13 8.27
C ASP A 82 0.71 10.82 9.31
N PHE A 83 0.69 9.58 9.78
CA PHE A 83 -0.19 9.10 10.85
C PHE A 83 0.64 8.38 11.91
N GLY A 84 0.37 8.65 13.20
CA GLY A 84 1.07 7.98 14.28
C GLY A 84 2.57 8.27 14.33
N VAL A 85 3.37 7.21 14.53
CA VAL A 85 4.82 7.31 14.73
C VAL A 85 5.62 6.34 13.84
N GLY A 86 4.97 5.54 13.00
CA GLY A 86 5.59 4.53 12.15
C GLY A 86 5.29 4.69 10.66
N TYR A 87 6.21 4.21 9.82
CA TYR A 87 6.02 4.01 8.39
C TYR A 87 7.02 3.00 7.83
N VAL A 88 6.78 2.54 6.61
CA VAL A 88 7.69 1.62 5.91
C VAL A 88 8.40 2.30 4.76
N GLY A 89 9.58 1.80 4.42
CA GLY A 89 10.34 2.29 3.29
C GLY A 89 10.78 1.15 2.37
N LEU A 90 10.67 1.36 1.04
CA LEU A 90 10.98 0.35 0.06
C LEU A 90 11.52 0.92 -1.26
N TYR A 91 12.39 0.14 -1.93
CA TYR A 91 12.87 0.49 -3.26
C TYR A 91 11.87 0.14 -4.35
N MET A 92 11.28 1.17 -4.95
CA MET A 92 10.44 1.07 -6.15
C MET A 92 11.25 0.92 -7.44
N PHE A 93 12.52 1.33 -7.42
CA PHE A 93 13.48 1.18 -8.49
C PHE A 93 14.90 1.11 -7.92
N ALA A 94 15.68 0.13 -8.37
CA ALA A 94 17.11 0.05 -8.08
C ALA A 94 17.85 -0.68 -9.23
N PRO A 95 19.19 -0.64 -9.30
CA PRO A 95 19.97 -1.36 -10.32
C PRO A 95 19.64 -2.86 -10.38
N ASN A 96 19.83 -3.49 -11.53
CA ASN A 96 19.65 -4.93 -11.75
C ASN A 96 18.23 -5.45 -11.49
N ASP A 97 17.22 -4.61 -11.71
CA ASP A 97 15.81 -4.92 -11.45
C ASP A 97 15.50 -5.29 -9.99
N TYR A 98 16.35 -4.88 -9.03
CA TYR A 98 16.07 -5.05 -7.61
C TYR A 98 14.79 -4.29 -7.24
N ARG A 99 13.93 -4.94 -6.46
CA ARG A 99 12.66 -4.40 -5.99
C ARG A 99 12.38 -4.87 -4.57
N GLU A 100 11.67 -4.02 -3.87
CA GLU A 100 11.09 -4.34 -2.58
C GLU A 100 9.57 -4.24 -2.67
N TYR A 101 8.89 -5.03 -1.86
CA TYR A 101 7.44 -5.13 -1.80
C TYR A 101 7.00 -5.28 -0.36
N ILE A 102 5.78 -4.82 -0.09
CA ILE A 102 5.08 -5.10 1.15
C ILE A 102 3.79 -5.85 0.86
N GLU A 103 3.44 -6.78 1.72
CA GLU A 103 2.19 -7.54 1.65
C GLU A 103 1.43 -7.40 2.96
N ALA A 104 0.11 -7.16 2.87
CA ALA A 104 -0.80 -7.14 4.01
C ALA A 104 -1.95 -8.10 3.80
N SER A 105 -2.48 -8.65 4.90
CA SER A 105 -3.76 -9.33 4.91
C SER A 105 -4.93 -8.34 4.96
N LEU A 106 -6.07 -8.78 4.46
CA LEU A 106 -7.34 -8.08 4.61
C LEU A 106 -8.15 -8.74 5.75
N HIS A 107 -8.95 -7.95 6.46
CA HIS A 107 -9.84 -8.46 7.51
C HIS A 107 -10.86 -9.49 7.00
N SER A 108 -11.21 -9.42 5.73
CA SER A 108 -12.10 -10.36 5.04
C SER A 108 -11.83 -10.39 3.56
N THR A 109 -12.18 -11.51 2.91
CA THR A 109 -12.20 -11.60 1.44
C THR A 109 -13.12 -10.52 0.86
N LEU A 110 -12.69 -9.86 -0.21
CA LEU A 110 -13.52 -8.88 -0.89
C LEU A 110 -14.69 -9.55 -1.59
N GLU A 111 -15.85 -8.90 -1.63
CA GLU A 111 -17.05 -9.44 -2.26
C GLU A 111 -16.98 -9.29 -3.78
N LYS A 112 -17.24 -10.39 -4.49
CA LYS A 112 -17.19 -10.43 -5.95
C LYS A 112 -18.15 -9.44 -6.59
N GLY A 113 -17.61 -8.61 -7.47
CA GLY A 113 -18.37 -7.63 -8.23
C GLY A 113 -18.57 -6.29 -7.49
N GLU A 114 -18.23 -6.24 -6.20
CA GLU A 114 -18.30 -4.98 -5.44
C GLU A 114 -17.15 -4.04 -5.79
N ARG A 115 -17.43 -2.75 -5.65
CA ARG A 115 -16.47 -1.68 -5.91
C ARG A 115 -15.76 -1.28 -4.63
N TYR A 116 -14.45 -1.27 -4.67
CA TYR A 116 -13.58 -0.86 -3.57
C TYR A 116 -12.68 0.29 -3.98
N THR A 117 -12.25 1.04 -3.00
CA THR A 117 -11.23 2.08 -3.16
C THR A 117 -10.00 1.71 -2.34
N ILE A 118 -8.85 1.62 -2.99
CA ILE A 118 -7.57 1.55 -2.28
C ILE A 118 -6.93 2.93 -2.25
N SER A 119 -6.39 3.31 -1.09
CA SER A 119 -5.58 4.52 -0.97
C SER A 119 -4.45 4.33 0.02
N PHE A 120 -3.32 4.97 -0.24
CA PHE A 120 -2.15 5.04 0.65
C PHE A 120 -1.36 6.31 0.34
N TYR A 121 -0.40 6.62 1.21
CA TYR A 121 0.40 7.82 1.10
C TYR A 121 1.85 7.46 0.83
N VAL A 122 2.53 8.29 0.04
CA VAL A 122 3.94 8.12 -0.30
C VAL A 122 4.68 9.44 -0.21
N SER A 123 5.94 9.38 0.20
CA SER A 123 6.89 10.48 0.13
C SER A 123 8.22 9.97 -0.40
N LEU A 124 8.91 10.73 -1.25
CA LEU A 124 10.20 10.34 -1.79
C LEU A 124 11.28 10.58 -0.76
N ALA A 125 12.03 9.56 -0.42
CA ALA A 125 13.17 9.74 0.49
C ALA A 125 14.22 10.69 -0.10
N GLU A 126 14.73 11.61 0.69
CA GLU A 126 15.66 12.69 0.28
C GLU A 126 16.93 12.16 -0.41
N ARG A 127 17.37 10.94 -0.15
CA ARG A 127 18.56 10.34 -0.74
C ARG A 127 18.30 9.62 -2.07
N SER A 128 17.06 9.63 -2.57
CA SER A 128 16.70 8.98 -3.82
C SER A 128 17.27 9.69 -5.05
N ASP A 129 17.88 8.94 -5.97
CA ASP A 129 18.38 9.47 -7.23
C ASP A 129 17.29 9.59 -8.29
N PHE A 130 16.19 8.86 -8.11
CA PHE A 130 15.07 8.87 -9.05
C PHE A 130 13.74 8.97 -8.30
N ALA A 131 12.76 9.58 -8.95
CA ALA A 131 11.35 9.52 -8.59
C ALA A 131 10.62 8.67 -9.64
N VAL A 132 9.70 7.79 -9.20
CA VAL A 132 8.88 6.98 -10.11
C VAL A 132 7.54 7.68 -10.40
N LYS A 133 6.85 7.22 -11.43
CA LYS A 133 5.58 7.77 -11.89
C LYS A 133 4.38 6.92 -11.48
N GLU A 134 4.62 5.70 -11.07
CA GLU A 134 3.57 4.70 -10.88
C GLU A 134 3.87 3.74 -9.73
N PHE A 135 2.82 3.35 -9.03
CA PHE A 135 2.82 2.29 -8.02
C PHE A 135 1.90 1.17 -8.47
N GLY A 136 2.35 -0.05 -8.33
CA GLY A 136 1.58 -1.26 -8.61
C GLY A 136 0.97 -1.82 -7.33
N ILE A 137 -0.23 -2.39 -7.47
CA ILE A 137 -0.92 -3.13 -6.44
C ILE A 137 -1.36 -4.44 -7.06
N ARG A 138 -1.16 -5.53 -6.34
CA ARG A 138 -1.63 -6.85 -6.74
C ARG A 138 -2.34 -7.52 -5.57
N PHE A 139 -3.42 -8.22 -5.87
CA PHE A 139 -4.15 -9.00 -4.88
C PHE A 139 -3.88 -10.48 -5.05
N SER A 140 -4.02 -11.24 -3.96
CA SER A 140 -3.89 -12.70 -3.96
C SER A 140 -4.86 -13.35 -2.96
N GLU A 141 -5.19 -14.62 -3.19
CA GLU A 141 -6.02 -15.42 -2.30
C GLU A 141 -5.22 -15.93 -1.09
N PHE A 142 -3.93 -16.21 -1.30
CA PHE A 142 -3.00 -16.70 -0.28
C PHE A 142 -1.79 -15.78 -0.18
N PRO A 143 -1.07 -15.78 0.96
CA PRO A 143 0.16 -15.01 1.09
C PRO A 143 1.18 -15.46 0.05
N VAL A 144 1.93 -14.51 -0.48
CA VAL A 144 2.92 -14.73 -1.54
C VAL A 144 4.31 -14.85 -0.94
N GLN A 145 5.04 -15.88 -1.36
CA GLN A 145 6.45 -16.05 -1.01
C GLN A 145 7.21 -16.49 -2.26
N ILE A 146 8.05 -15.61 -2.78
CA ILE A 146 8.84 -15.85 -4.00
C ILE A 146 10.31 -15.56 -3.72
N GLU A 147 11.15 -16.57 -3.89
CA GLU A 147 12.60 -16.48 -3.64
C GLU A 147 13.33 -15.66 -4.72
N THR A 148 13.08 -14.38 -4.71
CA THR A 148 13.75 -13.40 -5.58
C THR A 148 13.84 -12.05 -4.88
N SER A 149 14.91 -11.30 -5.14
CA SER A 149 15.02 -9.88 -4.79
C SER A 149 14.79 -8.96 -6.00
N LYS A 150 14.31 -9.52 -7.12
CA LYS A 150 14.07 -8.80 -8.36
C LYS A 150 12.59 -8.55 -8.59
N VAL A 151 12.31 -7.82 -9.67
CA VAL A 151 10.95 -7.52 -10.08
C VAL A 151 10.09 -8.78 -10.19
N LEU A 152 8.93 -8.74 -9.54
CA LEU A 152 7.88 -9.74 -9.69
C LEU A 152 7.21 -9.56 -11.04
N SER A 153 7.18 -10.63 -11.83
CA SER A 153 6.54 -10.67 -13.16
C SER A 153 5.27 -11.52 -13.11
N SER A 154 4.39 -11.35 -14.09
CA SER A 154 3.20 -12.18 -14.25
C SER A 154 3.52 -13.68 -14.28
N MET A 155 4.73 -14.06 -14.78
CA MET A 155 5.17 -15.47 -14.77
C MET A 155 5.43 -16.01 -13.36
N HIS A 156 5.85 -15.18 -12.41
CA HIS A 156 5.98 -15.60 -11.02
C HIS A 156 4.60 -15.93 -10.43
N PHE A 157 3.65 -15.03 -10.62
CA PHE A 157 2.30 -15.19 -10.10
C PHE A 157 1.51 -16.33 -10.75
N SER A 158 1.65 -16.54 -12.06
CA SER A 158 0.98 -17.65 -12.77
C SER A 158 1.35 -19.05 -12.27
N LYS A 159 2.42 -19.17 -11.50
CA LYS A 159 2.86 -20.42 -10.86
C LYS A 159 2.32 -20.59 -9.44
N LEU A 160 1.76 -19.56 -8.87
CA LEU A 160 1.19 -19.59 -7.52
C LEU A 160 -0.25 -20.09 -7.57
N LYS A 161 -0.63 -20.82 -6.53
CA LYS A 161 -2.03 -21.13 -6.27
C LYS A 161 -2.73 -19.86 -5.77
N GLY A 162 -3.93 -19.57 -6.28
CA GLY A 162 -4.73 -18.45 -5.80
C GLY A 162 -4.29 -17.08 -6.36
N ASP A 163 -3.64 -17.05 -7.52
CA ASP A 163 -3.43 -15.79 -8.24
C ASP A 163 -4.77 -15.26 -8.75
N THR A 164 -5.19 -14.12 -8.23
CA THR A 164 -6.47 -13.49 -8.57
C THR A 164 -6.44 -12.76 -9.90
N SER A 165 -5.26 -12.53 -10.47
CA SER A 165 -5.01 -11.68 -11.64
C SER A 165 -5.51 -10.23 -11.48
N ASN A 166 -5.93 -9.83 -10.28
CA ASN A 166 -6.35 -8.46 -10.01
C ASN A 166 -5.10 -7.61 -9.72
N GLU A 167 -4.67 -6.88 -10.74
CA GLU A 167 -3.51 -6.01 -10.70
C GLU A 167 -3.92 -4.58 -11.07
N LEU A 168 -3.53 -3.63 -10.27
CA LEU A 168 -3.81 -2.22 -10.46
C LEU A 168 -2.50 -1.45 -10.61
N GLU A 169 -2.55 -0.37 -11.35
CA GLU A 169 -1.44 0.56 -11.48
C GLU A 169 -1.94 1.99 -11.25
N ILE A 170 -1.48 2.61 -10.18
CA ILE A 170 -1.79 4.00 -9.88
C ILE A 170 -0.72 4.87 -10.52
N LYS A 171 -1.14 5.65 -11.52
CA LYS A 171 -0.28 6.58 -12.25
C LYS A 171 -0.54 8.01 -11.82
N TYR A 172 0.54 8.74 -11.62
CA TYR A 172 0.46 10.18 -11.43
C TYR A 172 0.73 10.92 -12.74
N SER A 173 0.11 12.09 -12.92
CA SER A 173 0.35 12.94 -14.09
C SER A 173 1.80 13.43 -14.18
N LYS A 174 2.44 13.62 -13.03
CA LYS A 174 3.86 13.96 -12.84
C LYS A 174 4.60 12.75 -12.25
N PHE A 175 5.74 12.98 -11.63
CA PHE A 175 6.46 11.98 -10.84
C PHE A 175 6.17 12.20 -9.35
N TYR A 176 6.17 11.15 -8.56
CA TYR A 176 6.08 11.22 -7.10
C TYR A 176 7.44 11.67 -6.54
N SER A 177 7.72 12.96 -6.63
CA SER A 177 9.04 13.55 -6.32
C SER A 177 9.01 14.48 -5.11
N ASP A 178 7.93 14.49 -4.35
CA ASP A 178 7.84 15.27 -3.13
C ASP A 178 8.62 14.55 -2.02
N GLU A 179 9.55 15.27 -1.41
CA GLU A 179 10.44 14.81 -0.33
C GLU A 179 9.98 15.33 1.05
N ILE A 180 8.89 16.10 1.09
CA ILE A 180 8.39 16.78 2.30
C ILE A 180 6.97 16.32 2.61
N GLU A 181 6.09 16.45 1.63
CA GLU A 181 4.68 16.13 1.78
C GLU A 181 4.38 14.66 1.44
N TRP A 182 3.46 14.10 2.19
CA TRP A 182 2.88 12.80 1.87
C TRP A 182 1.82 12.96 0.80
N ILE A 183 2.02 12.31 -0.33
CA ILE A 183 1.11 12.38 -1.47
C ILE A 183 0.17 11.18 -1.42
N LYS A 184 -1.14 11.47 -1.33
CA LYS A 184 -2.17 10.42 -1.34
C LYS A 184 -2.34 9.84 -2.74
N LEU A 185 -2.20 8.52 -2.84
CA LEU A 185 -2.59 7.74 -4.01
C LEU A 185 -3.98 7.14 -3.77
N THR A 186 -4.80 7.09 -4.82
CA THR A 186 -6.14 6.53 -4.73
C THR A 186 -6.52 5.86 -6.05
N GLN A 187 -7.11 4.67 -6.00
CA GLN A 187 -7.63 3.95 -7.16
C GLN A 187 -8.89 3.16 -6.78
N GLU A 188 -9.91 3.26 -7.62
CA GLU A 188 -11.08 2.39 -7.53
C GLU A 188 -10.87 1.12 -8.37
N PHE A 189 -11.44 0.01 -7.93
CA PHE A 189 -11.44 -1.26 -8.66
C PHE A 189 -12.68 -2.08 -8.31
N VAL A 190 -12.91 -3.13 -9.09
CA VAL A 190 -13.97 -4.11 -8.84
C VAL A 190 -13.31 -5.41 -8.40
N ALA A 191 -13.77 -5.97 -7.29
CA ALA A 191 -13.21 -7.20 -6.73
C ALA A 191 -13.64 -8.44 -7.52
N ASN A 192 -12.75 -9.43 -7.57
CA ASN A 192 -13.00 -10.74 -8.16
C ASN A 192 -13.62 -11.75 -7.17
N GLY A 193 -13.55 -11.44 -5.86
CA GLY A 193 -14.10 -12.26 -4.78
C GLY A 193 -13.11 -13.29 -4.22
N THR A 194 -11.82 -13.10 -4.46
CA THR A 194 -10.76 -13.98 -3.95
C THR A 194 -9.62 -13.20 -3.29
N GLU A 195 -9.75 -11.89 -3.20
CA GLU A 195 -8.75 -11.01 -2.63
C GLU A 195 -8.75 -11.12 -1.10
N ASN A 196 -7.71 -11.72 -0.54
CA ASN A 196 -7.43 -11.81 0.91
C ASN A 196 -6.17 -11.07 1.31
N TYR A 197 -5.26 -10.87 0.36
CA TYR A 197 -4.00 -10.18 0.55
C TYR A 197 -3.81 -9.13 -0.53
N LEU A 198 -3.06 -8.10 -0.21
CA LEU A 198 -2.61 -7.10 -1.16
C LEU A 198 -1.09 -6.95 -1.10
N ILE A 199 -0.47 -6.75 -2.25
CA ILE A 199 0.96 -6.49 -2.40
C ILE A 199 1.13 -5.12 -3.04
N ILE A 200 1.96 -4.27 -2.45
CA ILE A 200 2.31 -2.95 -2.99
C ILE A 200 3.77 -2.95 -3.43
N GLY A 201 4.05 -2.39 -4.61
CA GLY A 201 5.41 -2.25 -5.13
C GLY A 201 5.44 -1.89 -6.61
N ASN A 202 6.56 -2.09 -7.27
CA ASN A 202 6.72 -1.85 -8.70
C ASN A 202 6.92 -3.16 -9.45
N PHE A 203 5.90 -3.60 -10.20
CA PHE A 203 5.91 -4.85 -10.99
C PHE A 203 6.52 -4.69 -12.39
N LYS A 204 7.11 -3.53 -12.69
CA LYS A 204 7.80 -3.26 -13.96
C LYS A 204 9.31 -3.39 -13.81
N ASN A 205 9.95 -3.99 -14.81
CA ASN A 205 11.40 -4.00 -14.88
C ASN A 205 11.96 -2.59 -15.14
N ASN A 206 13.28 -2.43 -15.02
CA ASN A 206 13.96 -1.14 -15.15
C ASN A 206 13.77 -0.47 -16.51
N LYS A 207 13.57 -1.24 -17.58
CA LYS A 207 13.32 -0.71 -18.93
C LYS A 207 11.92 -0.11 -19.07
N ARG A 208 10.95 -0.65 -18.35
CA ARG A 208 9.52 -0.23 -18.41
C ARG A 208 9.15 0.76 -17.32
N THR A 209 9.93 0.86 -16.24
CA THR A 209 9.67 1.81 -15.14
C THR A 209 9.91 3.24 -15.63
N GLN A 210 8.87 4.07 -15.57
CA GLN A 210 8.98 5.49 -15.85
C GLN A 210 9.58 6.19 -14.62
N LYS A 211 10.68 6.90 -14.83
CA LYS A 211 11.40 7.57 -13.75
C LYS A 211 11.97 8.91 -14.19
N PHE A 212 12.05 9.82 -13.24
CA PHE A 212 12.68 11.13 -13.36
C PHE A 212 13.93 11.14 -12.49
N GLN A 213 15.07 11.60 -13.03
CA GLN A 213 16.30 11.73 -12.27
C GLN A 213 16.24 12.99 -11.41
N THR A 214 16.41 12.82 -10.11
CA THR A 214 16.60 13.93 -9.16
C THR A 214 17.98 14.56 -9.33
N LYS A 215 18.29 15.57 -8.55
CA LYS A 215 19.65 16.14 -8.54
C LYS A 215 20.64 15.31 -7.71
N ARG A 216 20.19 14.27 -7.04
CA ARG A 216 20.98 13.41 -6.14
C ARG A 216 21.73 12.34 -6.94
N LYS A 217 22.80 11.81 -6.34
CA LYS A 217 23.58 10.70 -6.87
C LYS A 217 24.11 9.86 -5.70
N ILE A 218 23.20 9.29 -4.92
CA ILE A 218 23.52 8.62 -3.65
C ILE A 218 23.14 7.15 -3.70
N THR A 219 21.86 6.85 -3.97
CA THR A 219 21.31 5.49 -3.84
C THR A 219 21.26 4.71 -5.15
N LYS A 220 21.39 5.37 -6.30
CA LYS A 220 21.12 4.84 -7.63
C LYS A 220 19.70 4.27 -7.78
N GLY A 221 18.81 4.59 -6.88
CA GLY A 221 17.46 4.05 -6.77
C GLY A 221 16.40 5.11 -6.53
N SER A 222 15.17 4.64 -6.38
CA SER A 222 13.99 5.38 -5.96
C SER A 222 13.41 4.69 -4.74
N TYR A 223 13.50 5.33 -3.58
CA TYR A 223 13.06 4.82 -2.28
C TYR A 223 11.92 5.69 -1.76
N TYR A 224 10.86 5.05 -1.32
CA TYR A 224 9.65 5.68 -0.77
C TYR A 224 9.34 5.12 0.60
#